data_08fe051c7627d99e7971ae871ff38127
#
_entry.id   08fe051c7627d99e7971ae871ff38127
#
_cell.length_a   1.000
_cell.length_b   1.000
_cell.length_c   1.000
_cell.angle_alpha   90.00
_cell.angle_beta   90.00
_cell.angle_gamma   90.00
#
_symmetry.space_group_name_H-M   'P 1'
#
loop_
_entity.id
_entity.type
_entity.pdbx_description
1 polymer ?
#
loop_
_entity_poly.entity_id
_entity_poly.type
_entity_poly.pdbx_seq_one_letter_code
_entity_poly.pdbx_strand_id
1 'polypeptide(L)'
;MVRVRQQVRNVAADNGLSLVDQTKLVTAASELARNTLVHGGGGVVQVDVVKSANGRVGVKLYFTDKGPGIGDVDLALTDGWSTGPGLGLGLSGARRLVDEFELASEPGAGTRVVVVKWSR
;
A
#
# COMPACT_ATOMS: atom_id res chain seq x y z
N MET A 1 2.61 -13.10 -1.29
CA MET A 1 1.31 -12.39 -1.08
C MET A 1 0.65 -12.80 0.23
N VAL A 2 0.47 -14.10 0.47
CA VAL A 2 -0.17 -14.56 1.71
C VAL A 2 0.56 -14.09 2.95
N ARG A 3 1.89 -14.14 2.97
CA ARG A 3 2.70 -13.68 4.09
C ARG A 3 2.53 -12.19 4.37
N VAL A 4 2.51 -11.38 3.34
CA VAL A 4 2.35 -9.93 3.49
C VAL A 4 1.00 -9.63 4.14
N ARG A 5 -0.06 -10.24 3.64
CA ARG A 5 -1.42 -10.04 4.19
C ARG A 5 -1.49 -10.47 5.65
N GLN A 6 -0.93 -11.62 5.98
CA GLN A 6 -0.95 -12.13 7.35
C GLN A 6 -0.16 -11.24 8.30
N GLN A 7 1.03 -10.80 7.88
CA GLN A 7 1.86 -9.91 8.68
C GLN A 7 1.18 -8.57 8.93
N VAL A 8 0.59 -7.97 7.89
CA VAL A 8 -0.11 -6.70 8.01
C VAL A 8 -1.31 -6.83 8.95
N ARG A 9 -2.08 -7.90 8.83
CA ARG A 9 -3.23 -8.14 9.71
C ARG A 9 -2.79 -8.30 11.17
N ASN A 10 -1.74 -9.06 11.41
CA ASN A 10 -1.24 -9.28 12.76
C ASN A 10 -0.77 -7.97 13.41
N VAL A 11 0.01 -7.19 12.69
CA VAL A 11 0.49 -5.89 13.20
C VAL A 11 -0.68 -4.93 13.44
N ALA A 12 -1.64 -4.88 12.53
CA ALA A 12 -2.80 -4.01 12.68
C ALA A 12 -3.65 -4.41 13.89
N ALA A 13 -3.91 -5.71 14.07
CA ALA A 13 -4.67 -6.20 15.21
C ALA A 13 -3.94 -5.92 16.53
N ASP A 14 -2.64 -6.17 16.59
CA ASP A 14 -1.83 -5.95 17.78
C ASP A 14 -1.74 -4.48 18.18
N ASN A 15 -1.99 -3.57 17.26
CA ASN A 15 -1.88 -2.13 17.49
C ASN A 15 -3.24 -1.41 17.51
N GLY A 16 -4.31 -2.16 17.71
CA GLY A 16 -5.62 -1.59 18.04
C GLY A 16 -6.47 -1.15 16.86
N LEU A 17 -6.15 -1.54 15.63
CA LEU A 17 -7.02 -1.25 14.51
C LEU A 17 -8.30 -2.11 14.63
N SER A 18 -9.45 -1.51 14.31
CA SER A 18 -10.70 -2.25 14.25
C SER A 18 -10.65 -3.32 13.17
N LEU A 19 -11.55 -4.30 13.24
CA LEU A 19 -11.62 -5.35 12.23
C LEU A 19 -11.86 -4.77 10.83
N VAL A 20 -12.69 -3.74 10.72
CA VAL A 20 -12.93 -3.04 9.45
C VAL A 20 -11.65 -2.40 8.93
N ASP A 21 -10.92 -1.68 9.79
CA ASP A 21 -9.68 -1.01 9.40
C ASP A 21 -8.56 -2.01 9.07
N GLN A 22 -8.50 -3.12 9.80
CA GLN A 22 -7.60 -4.23 9.47
C GLN A 22 -7.85 -4.73 8.04
N THR A 23 -9.12 -4.94 7.71
CA THR A 23 -9.51 -5.45 6.39
C THR A 23 -9.19 -4.45 5.28
N LYS A 24 -9.44 -3.16 5.51
CA LYS A 24 -9.08 -2.10 4.57
C LYS A 24 -7.57 -2.08 4.32
N LEU A 25 -6.78 -2.12 5.38
CA LEU A 25 -5.32 -2.09 5.27
C LEU A 25 -4.78 -3.34 4.56
N VAL A 26 -5.30 -4.51 4.88
CA VAL A 26 -4.89 -5.77 4.24
C VAL A 26 -5.23 -5.76 2.75
N THR A 27 -6.40 -5.24 2.39
CA THR A 27 -6.80 -5.13 0.98
C THR A 27 -5.87 -4.18 0.22
N ALA A 28 -5.59 -3.01 0.79
CA ALA A 28 -4.64 -2.07 0.20
C ALA A 28 -3.25 -2.70 0.05
N ALA A 29 -2.78 -3.38 1.09
CA ALA A 29 -1.48 -4.05 1.06
C ALA A 29 -1.39 -5.11 -0.03
N SER A 30 -2.46 -5.87 -0.24
CA SER A 30 -2.52 -6.90 -1.29
C SER A 30 -2.37 -6.28 -2.68
N GLU A 31 -3.07 -5.19 -2.94
CA GLU A 31 -3.00 -4.49 -4.23
C GLU A 31 -1.62 -3.88 -4.46
N LEU A 32 -1.06 -3.25 -3.44
CA LEU A 32 0.25 -2.61 -3.55
C LEU A 32 1.38 -3.64 -3.69
N ALA A 33 1.32 -4.74 -2.94
CA ALA A 33 2.29 -5.82 -3.06
C ALA A 33 2.21 -6.46 -4.45
N ARG A 34 1.01 -6.63 -4.98
CA ARG A 34 0.83 -7.15 -6.33
C ARG A 34 1.43 -6.22 -7.37
N ASN A 35 1.24 -4.91 -7.24
CA ASN A 35 1.86 -3.94 -8.14
C ASN A 35 3.40 -4.03 -8.09
N THR A 36 3.97 -4.18 -6.91
CA THR A 36 5.41 -4.37 -6.73
C THR A 36 5.90 -5.61 -7.47
N LEU A 37 5.16 -6.72 -7.38
CA LEU A 37 5.54 -7.97 -8.06
C LEU A 37 5.33 -7.91 -9.57
N VAL A 38 4.16 -7.46 -10.01
CA VAL A 38 3.75 -7.53 -11.42
C VAL A 38 4.42 -6.45 -12.25
N HIS A 39 4.44 -5.21 -11.75
CA HIS A 39 4.94 -4.07 -12.51
C HIS A 39 6.37 -3.70 -12.17
N GLY A 40 6.77 -3.94 -10.92
CA GLY A 40 8.12 -3.65 -10.46
C GLY A 40 9.10 -4.81 -10.61
N GLY A 41 8.63 -6.00 -10.94
CA GLY A 41 9.49 -7.18 -11.03
C GLY A 41 9.93 -7.73 -9.68
N GLY A 42 9.26 -7.33 -8.61
CA GLY A 42 9.62 -7.67 -7.24
C GLY A 42 10.19 -6.47 -6.50
N GLY A 43 10.30 -6.55 -5.20
CA GLY A 43 10.82 -5.45 -4.39
C GLY A 43 10.73 -5.77 -2.91
N VAL A 44 10.64 -4.71 -2.11
CA VAL A 44 10.64 -4.81 -0.65
C VAL A 44 9.35 -4.25 -0.10
N VAL A 45 8.76 -4.97 0.86
CA VAL A 45 7.63 -4.49 1.67
C VAL A 45 8.12 -4.36 3.11
N GLN A 46 7.93 -3.18 3.71
CA GLN A 46 8.31 -2.91 5.08
C GLN A 46 7.09 -2.49 5.88
N VAL A 47 6.96 -3.00 7.11
CA VAL A 47 5.84 -2.70 8.00
C VAL A 47 6.39 -2.04 9.26
N ASP A 48 5.90 -0.83 9.57
CA ASP A 48 6.28 -0.09 10.76
C ASP A 48 5.05 0.28 11.58
N VAL A 49 5.25 0.44 12.87
CA VAL A 49 4.26 1.04 13.78
C VAL A 49 4.69 2.48 14.05
N VAL A 50 3.77 3.41 13.89
CA VAL A 50 4.04 4.83 14.06
C VAL A 50 3.08 5.44 15.07
N LYS A 51 3.47 6.58 15.66
CA LYS A 51 2.62 7.36 16.54
C LYS A 51 2.46 8.78 16.03
N SER A 52 1.24 9.30 16.09
CA SER A 52 1.00 10.70 15.80
C SER A 52 1.38 11.57 17.01
N ALA A 53 1.42 12.90 16.79
CA ALA A 53 1.73 13.84 17.85
C ALA A 53 0.75 13.76 19.04
N ASN A 54 -0.50 13.36 18.79
CA ASN A 54 -1.52 13.20 19.84
C ASN A 54 -1.57 11.78 20.43
N GLY A 55 -0.58 10.94 20.11
CA GLY A 55 -0.48 9.60 20.69
C GLY A 55 -1.28 8.51 19.98
N ARG A 56 -1.93 8.82 18.86
CA ARG A 56 -2.63 7.81 18.06
C ARG A 56 -1.61 6.86 17.41
N VAL A 57 -1.89 5.56 17.46
CA VAL A 57 -1.03 4.55 16.85
C VAL A 57 -1.50 4.27 15.42
N GLY A 58 -0.55 4.08 14.52
CA GLY A 58 -0.84 3.72 13.15
C GLY A 58 0.09 2.64 12.62
N VAL A 59 -0.31 2.02 11.53
CA VAL A 59 0.50 1.07 10.79
C VAL A 59 0.91 1.71 9.47
N LYS A 60 2.21 1.75 9.23
CA LYS A 60 2.80 2.36 8.04
C LYS A 60 3.44 1.28 7.19
N LEU A 61 3.10 1.26 5.92
CA LEU A 61 3.61 0.28 4.97
C LEU A 61 4.39 0.98 3.87
N TYR A 62 5.54 0.41 3.53
CA TYR A 62 6.41 0.88 2.46
C TYR A 62 6.52 -0.21 1.41
N PHE A 63 6.24 0.14 0.15
CA PHE A 63 6.38 -0.75 -0.99
C PHE A 63 7.38 -0.13 -1.95
N THR A 64 8.53 -0.75 -2.13
CA THR A 64 9.61 -0.21 -2.95
C THR A 64 10.03 -1.22 -4.00
N ASP A 65 10.10 -0.80 -5.25
CA ASP A 65 10.65 -1.61 -6.33
C ASP A 65 11.65 -0.81 -7.16
N LYS A 66 12.43 -1.52 -7.97
CA LYS A 66 13.40 -0.93 -8.90
C LYS A 66 13.01 -1.19 -10.35
N GLY A 67 11.71 -1.34 -10.60
CA GLY A 67 11.18 -1.58 -11.92
C GLY A 67 11.23 -0.34 -12.82
N PRO A 68 10.47 -0.35 -13.93
CA PRO A 68 10.51 0.74 -14.90
C PRO A 68 9.89 2.05 -14.40
N GLY A 69 9.23 2.04 -13.26
CA GLY A 69 8.52 3.20 -12.76
C GLY A 69 7.17 3.42 -13.46
N ILE A 70 6.52 4.50 -13.08
CA ILE A 70 5.23 4.90 -13.64
C ILE A 70 5.44 6.21 -14.38
N GLY A 71 5.16 6.21 -15.69
CA GLY A 71 5.36 7.39 -16.51
C GLY A 71 4.35 8.50 -16.25
N ASP A 72 3.12 8.13 -15.90
CA ASP A 72 2.05 9.08 -15.61
C ASP A 72 1.38 8.72 -14.29
N VAL A 73 1.84 9.35 -13.21
CA VAL A 73 1.35 9.10 -11.86
C VAL A 73 -0.11 9.53 -11.72
N ASP A 74 -0.48 10.64 -12.32
CA ASP A 74 -1.87 11.12 -12.25
C ASP A 74 -2.83 10.12 -12.90
N LEU A 75 -2.46 9.56 -14.05
CA LEU A 75 -3.24 8.54 -14.71
C LEU A 75 -3.31 7.27 -13.85
N ALA A 76 -2.20 6.87 -13.25
CA ALA A 76 -2.16 5.69 -12.39
C ALA A 76 -3.08 5.81 -11.17
N LEU A 77 -3.32 7.04 -10.70
CA LEU A 77 -4.21 7.31 -9.59
C LEU A 77 -5.66 7.55 -10.03
N THR A 78 -5.93 7.51 -11.33
CA THR A 78 -7.28 7.66 -11.86
C THR A 78 -8.10 6.40 -11.58
N ASP A 79 -9.34 6.61 -11.18
CA ASP A 79 -10.26 5.50 -10.91
C ASP A 79 -10.45 4.61 -12.13
N GLY A 80 -10.42 3.30 -11.89
CA GLY A 80 -10.61 2.31 -12.94
C GLY A 80 -9.37 2.01 -13.77
N TRP A 81 -8.27 2.76 -13.59
CA TRP A 81 -7.02 2.45 -14.29
C TRP A 81 -6.37 1.19 -13.71
N SER A 82 -6.06 0.25 -14.58
CA SER A 82 -5.37 -0.98 -14.18
C SER A 82 -4.56 -1.49 -15.37
N THR A 83 -3.34 -1.95 -15.11
CA THR A 83 -2.43 -2.46 -16.14
C THR A 83 -2.25 -3.96 -16.10
N GLY A 84 -3.05 -4.67 -15.33
CA GLY A 84 -2.89 -6.11 -15.24
C GLY A 84 -4.16 -6.83 -14.86
N PRO A 85 -4.17 -8.17 -14.97
CA PRO A 85 -5.30 -8.96 -14.51
C PRO A 85 -5.45 -8.82 -13.00
N GLY A 86 -6.68 -8.74 -12.52
CA GLY A 86 -6.96 -8.64 -11.10
C GLY A 86 -8.31 -8.03 -10.84
N LEU A 87 -8.55 -7.68 -9.59
CA LEU A 87 -9.83 -7.15 -9.16
C LEU A 87 -10.05 -5.69 -9.57
N GLY A 88 -9.07 -5.06 -10.22
CA GLY A 88 -9.23 -3.73 -10.76
C GLY A 88 -9.24 -2.59 -9.77
N LEU A 89 -8.84 -2.82 -8.52
CA LEU A 89 -8.75 -1.74 -7.54
C LEU A 89 -7.61 -0.78 -7.87
N GLY A 90 -6.45 -1.34 -8.22
CA GLY A 90 -5.29 -0.56 -8.58
C GLY A 90 -4.83 0.38 -7.47
N LEU A 91 -4.06 1.40 -7.87
CA LEU A 91 -3.52 2.39 -6.93
C LEU A 91 -4.61 3.29 -6.37
N SER A 92 -5.59 3.68 -7.17
CA SER A 92 -6.68 4.54 -6.71
C SER A 92 -7.54 3.83 -5.66
N GLY A 93 -7.81 2.54 -5.83
CA GLY A 93 -8.54 1.75 -4.85
C GLY A 93 -7.78 1.62 -3.54
N ALA A 94 -6.48 1.33 -3.60
CA ALA A 94 -5.64 1.26 -2.41
C ALA A 94 -5.62 2.61 -1.67
N ARG A 95 -5.50 3.71 -2.40
CA ARG A 95 -5.50 5.06 -1.82
C ARG A 95 -6.75 5.35 -1.01
N ARG A 96 -7.90 4.87 -1.45
CA ARG A 96 -9.18 5.09 -0.76
C ARG A 96 -9.31 4.31 0.55
N LEU A 97 -8.53 3.25 0.71
CA LEU A 97 -8.63 2.35 1.85
C LEU A 97 -7.75 2.76 3.03
N VAL A 98 -6.88 3.73 2.83
CA VAL A 98 -5.91 4.17 3.85
C VAL A 98 -6.12 5.63 4.19
N ASP A 99 -5.51 6.08 5.30
CA ASP A 99 -5.64 7.46 5.76
C ASP A 99 -4.61 8.39 5.12
N GLU A 100 -3.41 7.87 4.83
CA GLU A 100 -2.35 8.62 4.16
C GLU A 100 -1.78 7.76 3.04
N PHE A 101 -1.46 8.41 1.93
CA PHE A 101 -0.95 7.74 0.74
C PHE A 101 0.05 8.64 0.04
N GLU A 102 1.26 8.13 -0.20
CA GLU A 102 2.29 8.81 -0.98
C GLU A 102 2.78 7.89 -2.08
N LEU A 103 2.90 8.42 -3.27
CA LEU A 103 3.43 7.71 -4.42
C LEU A 103 4.56 8.53 -5.03
N ALA A 104 5.74 7.94 -5.09
CA ALA A 104 6.89 8.51 -5.76
C ALA A 104 7.37 7.54 -6.82
N SER A 105 7.45 7.98 -8.07
CA SER A 105 7.89 7.15 -9.17
C SER A 105 8.53 8.00 -10.25
N GLU A 106 9.61 7.48 -10.84
CA GLU A 106 10.26 8.08 -11.99
C GLU A 106 10.54 7.01 -13.02
N PRO A 107 10.31 7.30 -14.32
CA PRO A 107 10.64 6.34 -15.36
C PRO A 107 12.10 5.87 -15.26
N GLY A 108 12.28 4.56 -15.24
CA GLY A 108 13.60 3.95 -15.12
C GLY A 108 14.19 3.89 -13.71
N ALA A 109 13.54 4.47 -12.71
CA ALA A 109 14.07 4.56 -11.35
C ALA A 109 13.24 3.79 -10.31
N GLY A 110 12.14 3.14 -10.74
CA GLY A 110 11.30 2.37 -9.85
C GLY A 110 10.17 3.16 -9.23
N THR A 111 9.49 2.54 -8.28
CA THR A 111 8.31 3.10 -7.63
C THR A 111 8.39 2.88 -6.12
N ARG A 112 7.97 3.87 -5.36
CA ARG A 112 7.83 3.79 -3.91
C ARG A 112 6.43 4.25 -3.53
N VAL A 113 5.72 3.41 -2.78
CA VAL A 113 4.40 3.74 -2.23
C VAL A 113 4.47 3.63 -0.72
N VAL A 114 3.97 4.64 -0.03
CA VAL A 114 3.93 4.67 1.43
C VAL A 114 2.50 4.95 1.85
N VAL A 115 1.96 4.13 2.73
CA VAL A 115 0.59 4.27 3.23
C VAL A 115 0.56 4.18 4.75
N VAL A 116 -0.40 4.87 5.36
CA VAL A 116 -0.63 4.82 6.81
C VAL A 116 -2.11 4.62 7.08
N LYS A 117 -2.41 3.73 8.01
CA LYS A 117 -3.76 3.53 8.55
C LYS A 117 -3.69 3.75 10.05
N TRP A 118 -4.45 4.73 10.55
CA TRP A 118 -4.47 5.08 11.97
C TRP A 118 -5.52 4.27 12.73
N SER A 119 -5.18 3.89 13.96
CA SER A 119 -6.18 3.38 14.90
C SER A 119 -7.17 4.48 15.26
N ARG A 120 -8.38 4.08 15.59
CA ARG A 120 -9.45 5.05 15.89
C ARG A 120 -10.04 4.85 17.29
#